data_48cfdb0326efbbd25a9af6c61f6449f9
#
_entry.id   48cfdb0326efbbd25a9af6c61f6449f9
#
_cell.length_a   1.000
_cell.length_b   1.000
_cell.length_c   1.000
_cell.angle_alpha   90.00
_cell.angle_beta   90.00
_cell.angle_gamma   90.00
#
_symmetry.space_group_name_H-M   'P 1'
#
loop_
_entity.id
_entity.type
_entity.pdbx_description
1 polymer ?
#
loop_
_entity_poly.entity_id
_entity_poly.type
_entity_poly.pdbx_seq_one_letter_code
_entity_poly.pdbx_strand_id
1 'polypeptide(L)'
;MRVTYITAGAAEMICGSCLRDNALARKLREHDCDVTLVPVYTPITVEEENLSTDKILLGGISVYLEQSSSLFRKIPSFLTQWLDKPGIVKFFTKRKSIQVEAEHLGHLTLSILKGENGNQSRSFKRAFQWISDEAKPEIINFSNLLIAS
;
A
#
# COMPACT_ATOMS: atom_id res chain seq x y z
N MET A 1 -5.25 -3.55 22.73
CA MET A 1 -5.24 -2.34 21.89
C MET A 1 -4.98 -2.77 20.45
N ARG A 2 -5.85 -2.36 19.52
CA ARG A 2 -5.71 -2.69 18.09
C ARG A 2 -4.98 -1.56 17.36
N VAL A 3 -3.86 -1.89 16.71
CA VAL A 3 -3.01 -0.94 16.00
C VAL A 3 -2.91 -1.35 14.54
N THR A 4 -3.29 -0.48 13.62
CA THR A 4 -2.98 -0.66 12.20
C THR A 4 -1.73 0.16 11.87
N TYR A 5 -0.68 -0.55 11.48
CA TYR A 5 0.59 0.04 11.08
C TYR A 5 0.70 0.03 9.56
N ILE A 6 0.75 1.21 8.96
CA ILE A 6 0.76 1.39 7.50
C ILE A 6 2.19 1.67 7.03
N THR A 7 2.73 0.77 6.22
CA THR A 7 4.09 0.84 5.68
C THR A 7 4.09 0.92 4.16
N ALA A 8 5.11 1.53 3.56
CA ALA A 8 5.11 1.78 2.12
C ALA A 8 5.17 0.50 1.27
N GLY A 9 6.01 -0.45 1.66
CA GLY A 9 6.45 -1.53 0.79
C GLY A 9 7.59 -1.09 -0.13
N ALA A 10 8.37 -2.02 -0.67
CA ALA A 10 9.60 -1.71 -1.40
C ALA A 10 9.84 -2.58 -2.66
N ALA A 11 8.79 -3.14 -3.26
CA ALA A 11 8.87 -3.84 -4.54
C ALA A 11 10.02 -4.86 -4.63
N GLU A 12 10.09 -5.79 -3.68
CA GLU A 12 11.13 -6.83 -3.56
C GLU A 12 12.53 -6.32 -3.13
N MET A 13 12.71 -5.00 -2.92
CA MET A 13 13.94 -4.47 -2.34
C MET A 13 13.90 -4.50 -0.82
N ILE A 14 15.06 -4.66 -0.20
CA ILE A 14 15.21 -4.49 1.25
C ILE A 14 15.14 -2.98 1.54
N CYS A 15 14.21 -2.58 2.38
CA CYS A 15 13.98 -1.19 2.73
C CYS A 15 14.09 -0.99 4.23
N GLY A 16 14.92 -0.06 4.66
CA GLY A 16 15.15 0.19 6.10
C GLY A 16 13.88 0.57 6.87
N SER A 17 12.95 1.31 6.26
CA SER A 17 11.66 1.60 6.90
C SER A 17 10.81 0.34 7.07
N CYS A 18 10.75 -0.53 6.06
CA CYS A 18 10.01 -1.79 6.15
C CYS A 18 10.58 -2.74 7.21
N LEU A 19 11.92 -2.82 7.33
CA LEU A 19 12.59 -3.58 8.38
C LEU A 19 12.24 -3.05 9.76
N ARG A 20 12.35 -1.73 9.95
CA ARG A 20 11.97 -1.06 11.21
C ARG A 20 10.51 -1.32 11.56
N ASP A 21 9.61 -1.17 10.60
CA ASP A 21 8.16 -1.29 10.80
C ASP A 21 7.78 -2.74 11.16
N ASN A 22 8.42 -3.73 10.53
CA ASN A 22 8.24 -5.14 10.85
C ASN A 22 8.76 -5.49 12.26
N ALA A 23 9.94 -4.97 12.62
CA ALA A 23 10.52 -5.17 13.96
C ALA A 23 9.65 -4.51 15.04
N LEU A 24 9.12 -3.30 14.77
CA LEU A 24 8.24 -2.60 15.70
C LEU A 24 6.90 -3.32 15.85
N ALA A 25 6.31 -3.81 14.77
CA ALA A 25 5.09 -4.62 14.82
C ALA A 25 5.27 -5.87 15.69
N ARG A 26 6.42 -6.54 15.56
CA ARG A 26 6.78 -7.68 16.43
C ARG A 26 6.83 -7.29 17.90
N LYS A 27 7.55 -6.21 18.22
CA LYS A 27 7.67 -5.75 19.61
C LYS A 27 6.32 -5.33 20.21
N LEU A 28 5.47 -4.67 19.44
CA LEU A 28 4.13 -4.32 19.89
C LEU A 28 3.27 -5.57 20.17
N ARG A 29 3.38 -6.63 19.34
CA ARG A 29 2.69 -7.91 19.59
C ARG A 29 3.21 -8.59 20.86
N GLU A 30 4.52 -8.54 21.14
CA GLU A 30 5.10 -9.04 22.40
C GLU A 30 4.57 -8.30 23.64
N HIS A 31 4.05 -7.07 23.45
CA HIS A 31 3.40 -6.26 24.50
C HIS A 31 1.86 -6.28 24.43
N ASP A 32 1.30 -7.39 24.02
CA ASP A 32 -0.15 -7.65 23.98
C ASP A 32 -0.96 -6.64 23.13
N CYS A 33 -0.32 -6.02 22.14
CA CYS A 33 -1.02 -5.23 21.13
C CYS A 33 -1.43 -6.12 19.95
N ASP A 34 -2.68 -5.99 19.52
CA ASP A 34 -3.16 -6.60 18.28
C ASP A 34 -2.73 -5.71 17.10
N VAL A 35 -1.62 -6.08 16.45
CA VAL A 35 -1.00 -5.27 15.39
C VAL A 35 -1.24 -5.87 14.02
N THR A 36 -1.86 -5.09 13.15
CA THR A 36 -2.00 -5.37 11.72
C THR A 36 -1.01 -4.49 10.94
N LEU A 37 0.06 -5.09 10.40
CA LEU A 37 1.04 -4.40 9.54
C LEU A 37 0.58 -4.51 8.08
N VAL A 38 0.28 -3.38 7.44
CA VAL A 38 -0.31 -3.33 6.09
C VAL A 38 0.58 -2.57 5.13
N PRO A 39 1.05 -3.19 4.05
CA PRO A 39 1.76 -2.49 2.99
C PRO A 39 0.81 -1.67 2.11
N VAL A 40 1.26 -0.49 1.68
CA VAL A 40 0.47 0.41 0.83
C VAL A 40 0.60 0.05 -0.64
N TYR A 41 1.80 -0.01 -1.17
CA TYR A 41 2.02 -0.12 -2.62
C TYR A 41 2.44 -1.50 -3.08
N THR A 42 3.29 -2.19 -2.32
CA THR A 42 3.86 -3.50 -2.65
C THR A 42 4.12 -4.28 -1.38
N PRO A 43 4.20 -5.62 -1.45
CA PRO A 43 4.61 -6.41 -0.30
C PRO A 43 5.95 -5.94 0.25
N ILE A 44 6.15 -6.08 1.57
CA ILE A 44 7.44 -5.83 2.18
C ILE A 44 8.36 -7.04 2.00
N THR A 45 9.66 -6.77 1.87
CA THR A 45 10.71 -7.79 1.87
C THR A 45 11.57 -7.61 3.10
N VAL A 46 11.60 -8.62 3.95
CA VAL A 46 12.35 -8.65 5.20
C VAL A 46 13.10 -9.98 5.30
N GLU A 47 14.23 -9.99 6.01
CA GLU A 47 15.03 -11.20 6.21
C GLU A 47 14.45 -12.09 7.32
N GLU A 48 13.74 -11.49 8.26
CA GLU A 48 13.08 -12.16 9.36
C GLU A 48 11.65 -12.58 8.99
N GLU A 49 10.91 -13.13 9.95
CA GLU A 49 9.50 -13.41 9.79
C GLU A 49 8.73 -12.15 9.36
N ASN A 50 8.07 -12.23 8.22
CA ASN A 50 7.25 -11.15 7.69
C ASN A 50 5.88 -11.14 8.39
N LEU A 51 5.63 -10.10 9.17
CA LEU A 51 4.38 -9.92 9.91
C LEU A 51 3.33 -9.12 9.15
N SER A 52 3.63 -8.68 7.93
CA SER A 52 2.65 -7.93 7.13
C SER A 52 1.54 -8.83 6.61
N THR A 53 0.38 -8.21 6.40
CA THR A 53 -0.75 -8.86 5.74
C THR A 53 -0.48 -9.04 4.24
N ASP A 54 -1.16 -9.99 3.61
CA ASP A 54 -1.18 -10.12 2.15
C ASP A 54 -1.98 -9.01 1.46
N LYS A 55 -2.74 -8.23 2.24
CA LYS A 55 -3.50 -7.09 1.74
C LYS A 55 -2.57 -5.94 1.38
N ILE A 56 -2.75 -5.38 0.20
CA ILE A 56 -2.08 -4.15 -0.26
C ILE A 56 -3.14 -3.09 -0.42
N LEU A 57 -2.99 -1.94 0.26
CA LEU A 57 -4.02 -0.91 0.30
C LEU A 57 -4.19 -0.19 -1.03
N LEU A 58 -3.08 0.25 -1.61
CA LEU A 58 -3.03 0.94 -2.89
C LEU A 58 -2.19 0.09 -3.84
N GLY A 59 -2.76 -0.99 -4.37
CA GLY A 59 -2.03 -1.89 -5.26
C GLY A 59 -1.33 -1.12 -6.37
N GLY A 60 -0.01 -1.30 -6.51
CA GLY A 60 0.82 -0.49 -7.39
C GLY A 60 0.34 -0.48 -8.85
N ILE A 61 -0.30 -1.55 -9.32
CA ILE A 61 -0.85 -1.63 -10.69
C ILE A 61 -2.11 -0.76 -10.83
N SER A 62 -3.05 -0.85 -9.89
CA SER A 62 -4.26 -0.02 -9.92
C SER A 62 -3.94 1.46 -9.87
N VAL A 63 -3.05 1.86 -8.98
CA VAL A 63 -2.61 3.25 -8.81
C VAL A 63 -1.97 3.79 -10.08
N TYR A 64 -1.11 3.00 -10.71
CA TYR A 64 -0.46 3.36 -11.97
C TYR A 64 -1.48 3.50 -13.13
N LEU A 65 -2.43 2.57 -13.22
CA LEU A 65 -3.47 2.61 -14.25
C LEU A 65 -4.44 3.78 -14.04
N GLU A 66 -4.80 4.10 -12.81
CA GLU A 66 -5.61 5.28 -12.46
C GLU A 66 -4.89 6.59 -12.84
N GLN A 67 -3.56 6.63 -12.71
CA GLN A 67 -2.75 7.77 -13.16
C GLN A 67 -2.68 7.86 -14.68
N SER A 68 -2.46 6.74 -15.36
CA SER A 68 -2.16 6.71 -16.80
C SER A 68 -3.40 6.81 -17.68
N SER A 69 -4.59 6.45 -17.20
CA SER A 69 -5.81 6.36 -18.02
C SER A 69 -7.06 6.89 -17.33
N SER A 70 -7.67 7.87 -17.97
CA SER A 70 -8.97 8.41 -17.51
C SER A 70 -10.11 7.39 -17.62
N LEU A 71 -10.00 6.41 -18.53
CA LEU A 71 -10.96 5.33 -18.65
C LEU A 71 -10.91 4.42 -17.40
N PHE A 72 -9.70 4.09 -16.92
CA PHE A 72 -9.53 3.24 -15.74
C PHE A 72 -10.16 3.86 -14.48
N ARG A 73 -10.17 5.19 -14.38
CA ARG A 73 -10.83 5.92 -13.29
C ARG A 73 -12.36 5.76 -13.28
N LYS A 74 -12.97 5.41 -14.42
CA LYS A 74 -14.43 5.24 -14.57
C LYS A 74 -14.88 3.78 -14.42
N ILE A 75 -13.97 2.80 -14.49
CA ILE A 75 -14.30 1.37 -14.36
C ILE A 75 -14.72 1.08 -12.90
N PRO A 76 -15.84 0.37 -12.67
CA PRO A 76 -16.26 0.00 -11.32
C PRO A 76 -15.17 -0.76 -10.56
N SER A 77 -15.03 -0.46 -9.27
CA SER A 77 -13.95 -1.00 -8.42
C SER A 77 -13.95 -2.53 -8.32
N PHE A 78 -15.11 -3.18 -8.41
CA PHE A 78 -15.21 -4.64 -8.35
C PHE A 78 -14.52 -5.35 -9.54
N LEU A 79 -14.46 -4.67 -10.71
CA LEU A 79 -13.79 -5.20 -11.90
C LEU A 79 -12.26 -5.04 -11.84
N THR A 80 -11.73 -4.18 -10.96
CA THR A 80 -10.30 -3.93 -10.83
C THR A 80 -9.67 -4.57 -9.59
N GLN A 81 -10.47 -5.08 -8.65
CA GLN A 81 -9.99 -5.70 -7.41
C GLN A 81 -9.04 -6.89 -7.63
N TRP A 82 -9.24 -7.64 -8.72
CA TRP A 82 -8.37 -8.76 -9.05
C TRP A 82 -6.95 -8.35 -9.42
N LEU A 83 -6.76 -7.11 -9.94
CA LEU A 83 -5.45 -6.55 -10.30
C LEU A 83 -4.57 -6.28 -9.06
N ASP A 84 -5.19 -6.07 -7.90
CA ASP A 84 -4.51 -5.78 -6.65
C ASP A 84 -4.13 -7.05 -5.86
N LYS A 85 -4.42 -8.25 -6.40
CA LYS A 85 -4.02 -9.50 -5.76
C LYS A 85 -2.49 -9.64 -5.74
N PRO A 86 -1.89 -10.05 -4.61
CA PRO A 86 -0.43 -10.13 -4.45
C PRO A 86 0.27 -10.95 -5.54
N GLY A 87 -0.37 -12.04 -6.00
CA GLY A 87 0.16 -12.89 -7.07
C GLY A 87 0.24 -12.17 -8.42
N ILE A 88 -0.72 -11.30 -8.72
CA ILE A 88 -0.75 -10.53 -9.98
C ILE A 88 0.27 -9.41 -9.92
N VAL A 89 0.35 -8.71 -8.79
CA VAL A 89 1.37 -7.66 -8.56
C VAL A 89 2.77 -8.27 -8.71
N LYS A 90 3.05 -9.41 -8.06
CA LYS A 90 4.33 -10.14 -8.19
C LYS A 90 4.62 -10.59 -9.63
N PHE A 91 3.61 -11.04 -10.37
CA PHE A 91 3.78 -11.47 -11.76
C PHE A 91 4.17 -10.30 -12.68
N PHE A 92 3.54 -9.15 -12.50
CA PHE A 92 3.84 -7.95 -13.30
C PHE A 92 5.17 -7.32 -12.90
N THR A 93 5.55 -7.29 -11.63
CA THR A 93 6.84 -6.77 -11.17
C THR A 93 8.01 -7.62 -11.63
N LYS A 94 7.85 -8.97 -11.68
CA LYS A 94 8.90 -9.87 -12.20
C LYS A 94 9.11 -9.81 -13.70
N ARG A 95 8.07 -9.50 -14.48
CA ARG A 95 8.11 -9.62 -15.95
C ARG A 95 8.52 -8.34 -16.67
N LYS A 96 8.43 -7.20 -16.02
CA LYS A 96 8.92 -5.91 -16.53
C LYS A 96 9.58 -5.16 -15.37
N SER A 97 10.89 -4.90 -15.49
CA SER A 97 11.42 -3.66 -14.96
C SER A 97 10.57 -2.55 -15.59
N ILE A 98 9.54 -2.11 -14.90
CA ILE A 98 8.80 -0.93 -15.31
C ILE A 98 9.82 0.19 -15.15
N GLN A 99 10.53 0.53 -16.23
CA GLN A 99 11.26 1.78 -16.30
C GLN A 99 10.21 2.87 -16.24
N VAL A 100 9.84 3.23 -15.01
CA VAL A 100 8.96 4.35 -14.78
C VAL A 100 9.80 5.59 -14.99
N GLU A 101 9.55 6.31 -16.07
CA GLU A 101 10.20 7.58 -16.34
C GLU A 101 10.00 8.53 -15.14
N ALA A 102 11.06 9.23 -14.74
CA ALA A 102 11.07 10.11 -13.56
C ALA A 102 9.94 11.17 -13.61
N GLU A 103 9.56 11.60 -14.80
CA GLU A 103 8.46 12.55 -15.03
C GLU A 103 7.10 11.95 -14.60
N HIS A 104 6.84 10.69 -14.95
CA HIS A 104 5.62 9.98 -14.55
C HIS A 104 5.54 9.78 -13.02
N LEU A 105 6.70 9.54 -12.37
CA LEU A 105 6.77 9.47 -10.91
C LEU A 105 6.44 10.81 -10.25
N GLY A 106 6.92 11.91 -10.80
CA GLY A 106 6.62 13.26 -10.29
C GLY A 106 5.11 13.56 -10.32
N HIS A 107 4.46 13.31 -11.45
CA HIS A 107 3.01 13.48 -11.58
C HIS A 107 2.22 12.54 -10.67
N LEU A 108 2.65 11.29 -10.50
CA LEU A 108 2.04 10.34 -9.58
C LEU A 108 2.16 10.83 -8.13
N THR A 109 3.36 11.28 -7.72
CA THR A 109 3.60 11.81 -6.38
C THR A 109 2.71 13.01 -6.08
N LEU A 110 2.64 13.98 -7.00
CA LEU A 110 1.75 15.13 -6.86
C LEU A 110 0.28 14.74 -6.75
N SER A 111 -0.13 13.72 -7.50
CA SER A 111 -1.51 13.21 -7.44
C SER A 111 -1.81 12.50 -6.11
N ILE A 112 -0.85 11.72 -5.59
CA ILE A 112 -0.98 11.06 -4.28
C ILE A 112 -1.07 12.11 -3.17
N LEU A 113 -0.23 13.16 -3.19
CA LEU A 113 -0.26 14.24 -2.21
C LEU A 113 -1.58 15.04 -2.20
N LYS A 114 -2.37 14.99 -3.27
CA LYS A 114 -3.72 15.56 -3.30
C LYS A 114 -4.76 14.69 -2.59
N GLY A 115 -4.39 13.51 -2.13
CA GLY A 115 -5.27 12.58 -1.41
C GLY A 115 -6.55 12.28 -2.19
N GLU A 116 -7.70 12.58 -1.60
CA GLU A 116 -9.02 12.35 -2.21
C GLU A 116 -9.29 13.20 -3.47
N ASN A 117 -8.55 14.27 -3.68
CA ASN A 117 -8.64 15.13 -4.87
C ASN A 117 -7.67 14.70 -5.98
N GLY A 118 -6.88 13.66 -5.74
CA GLY A 118 -5.98 13.08 -6.74
C GLY A 118 -6.66 12.07 -7.66
N ASN A 119 -5.90 11.57 -8.64
CA ASN A 119 -6.38 10.56 -9.59
C ASN A 119 -6.65 9.20 -8.92
N GLN A 120 -6.09 8.95 -7.73
CA GLN A 120 -6.18 7.72 -6.94
C GLN A 120 -7.30 7.76 -5.90
N SER A 121 -8.18 8.75 -5.95
CA SER A 121 -9.29 8.96 -5.01
C SER A 121 -10.07 7.68 -4.70
N ARG A 122 -10.34 6.87 -5.71
CA ARG A 122 -11.07 5.61 -5.57
C ARG A 122 -10.27 4.55 -4.80
N SER A 123 -8.98 4.44 -5.08
CA SER A 123 -8.09 3.52 -4.34
C SER A 123 -7.95 3.95 -2.89
N PHE A 124 -7.85 5.23 -2.60
CA PHE A 124 -7.88 5.77 -1.24
C PHE A 124 -9.19 5.43 -0.52
N LYS A 125 -10.34 5.66 -1.14
CA LYS A 125 -11.65 5.34 -0.53
C LYS A 125 -11.76 3.86 -0.18
N ARG A 126 -11.30 2.96 -1.06
CA ARG A 126 -11.27 1.52 -0.77
C ARG A 126 -10.34 1.17 0.42
N ALA A 127 -9.18 1.81 0.48
CA ALA A 127 -8.24 1.61 1.58
C ALA A 127 -8.85 2.05 2.91
N PHE A 128 -9.47 3.23 2.95
CA PHE A 128 -10.16 3.72 4.15
C PHE A 128 -11.35 2.85 4.54
N GLN A 129 -12.16 2.41 3.58
CA GLN A 129 -13.26 1.49 3.87
C GLN A 129 -12.76 0.19 4.51
N TRP A 130 -11.71 -0.40 3.95
CA TRP A 130 -11.13 -1.61 4.54
C TRP A 130 -10.59 -1.37 5.96
N ILE A 131 -9.92 -0.24 6.20
CA ILE A 131 -9.43 0.11 7.54
C ILE A 131 -10.60 0.25 8.51
N SER A 132 -11.68 0.93 8.09
CA SER A 132 -12.86 1.16 8.94
C SER A 132 -13.68 -0.11 9.20
N ASP A 133 -13.84 -0.96 8.20
CA ASP A 133 -14.81 -2.06 8.26
C ASP A 133 -14.17 -3.38 8.71
N GLU A 134 -12.91 -3.62 8.31
CA GLU A 134 -12.19 -4.88 8.60
C GLU A 134 -11.14 -4.71 9.70
N ALA A 135 -10.19 -3.80 9.56
CA ALA A 135 -9.10 -3.63 10.52
C ALA A 135 -9.58 -3.02 11.84
N LYS A 136 -10.51 -2.06 11.79
CA LYS A 136 -11.14 -1.39 12.95
C LYS A 136 -10.13 -1.01 14.05
N PRO A 137 -9.06 -0.28 13.71
CA PRO A 137 -8.03 0.03 14.68
C PRO A 137 -8.48 1.08 15.70
N GLU A 138 -7.89 1.02 16.89
CA GLU A 138 -7.95 2.11 17.87
C GLU A 138 -6.88 3.16 17.57
N ILE A 139 -5.78 2.72 16.94
CA ILE A 139 -4.66 3.60 16.54
C ILE A 139 -4.23 3.23 15.13
N ILE A 140 -4.03 4.26 14.29
CA ILE A 140 -3.40 4.12 12.98
C ILE A 140 -2.03 4.79 13.04
N ASN A 141 -0.98 4.06 12.68
CA ASN A 141 0.37 4.59 12.56
C ASN A 141 0.83 4.55 11.11
N PHE A 142 1.32 5.67 10.61
CA PHE A 142 1.90 5.79 9.27
C PHE A 142 3.42 5.84 9.35
N SER A 143 4.11 5.04 8.54
CA SER A 143 5.57 4.99 8.56
C SER A 143 6.24 6.24 7.98
N ASN A 144 5.54 7.00 7.15
CA ASN A 144 5.99 8.30 6.65
C ASN A 144 4.82 9.22 6.24
N LEU A 145 5.10 10.51 6.08
CA LEU A 145 4.10 11.54 5.77
C LEU A 145 3.48 11.41 4.37
N LEU A 146 4.20 10.87 3.39
CA LEU A 146 3.66 10.67 2.04
C LEU A 146 2.48 9.69 2.00
N ILE A 147 2.40 8.81 3.00
CA ILE A 147 1.31 7.84 3.12
C ILE A 147 0.14 8.42 3.91
N ALA A 148 0.41 9.45 4.72
CA ALA A 148 -0.57 10.07 5.62
C ALA A 148 -1.30 11.27 4.99
N SER A 149 -0.91 11.67 3.76
CA SER A 149 -1.48 12.84 3.07
C SER A 149 -2.87 12.59 2.48
#